data_82de92ed1cc1fa68ab669162bf50b185
#
_entry.id   82de92ed1cc1fa68ab669162bf50b185
#
_cell.length_a   1.000
_cell.length_b   1.000
_cell.length_c   1.000
_cell.angle_alpha   90.00
_cell.angle_beta   90.00
_cell.angle_gamma   90.00
#
_symmetry.space_group_name_H-M   'P 1'
#
loop_
_entity.id
_entity.type
_entity.pdbx_description
1 polymer ?
#
loop_
_entity_poly.entity_id
_entity_poly.type
_entity_poly.pdbx_seq_one_letter_code
_entity_poly.pdbx_strand_id
1 'polypeptide(L)'
;MAFVTGAARAQGRSHAVRLAREGADIIALDICARASDTLTYTPATPEDLSETIRLVEAEGRKVLAREVDIRDDAALRQLVADGVEQFGRLDILVANAGVLGWGRVWELTDEQWDTVIGINLTGTWRTLRAAIPAMIEAGNGGSIVVVSSSAGLKATPGNGHYAASKFGLTGLTNTLAIELGEYGIRVNSIHPYSVETPMIEPEAMMEIFAKHPRYVHSFPPMPMQYKGFMTPDEVSDVVVWLAGDGSGTLSGTQVPVDKGALKY
;
A
#
# COMPACT_ATOMS: atom_id res chain seq x y z
N MET A 1 0.62 -18.20 2.25
CA MET A 1 1.30 -17.16 3.05
C MET A 1 1.18 -15.80 2.36
N ALA A 2 1.03 -14.74 3.12
CA ALA A 2 0.91 -13.38 2.60
C ALA A 2 2.02 -12.46 3.17
N PHE A 3 2.61 -11.63 2.33
CA PHE A 3 3.56 -10.58 2.72
C PHE A 3 2.90 -9.21 2.60
N VAL A 4 2.86 -8.45 3.70
CA VAL A 4 2.23 -7.13 3.79
C VAL A 4 3.25 -6.09 4.24
N THR A 5 3.43 -5.01 3.47
CA THR A 5 4.31 -3.90 3.82
C THR A 5 3.53 -2.72 4.41
N GLY A 6 4.16 -1.95 5.32
CA GLY A 6 3.48 -0.89 6.05
C GLY A 6 2.41 -1.43 7.01
N ALA A 7 2.72 -2.56 7.66
CA ALA A 7 1.75 -3.39 8.37
C ALA A 7 1.51 -2.98 9.84
N ALA A 8 2.23 -1.98 10.36
CA ALA A 8 2.13 -1.63 11.77
C ALA A 8 0.76 -1.05 12.16
N ARG A 9 0.06 -0.37 11.24
CA ARG A 9 -1.21 0.30 11.56
C ARG A 9 -2.11 0.50 10.33
N ALA A 10 -3.30 1.06 10.57
CA ALA A 10 -4.26 1.48 9.54
C ALA A 10 -4.50 0.41 8.47
N GLN A 11 -4.39 0.75 7.18
CA GLN A 11 -4.69 -0.18 6.08
C GLN A 11 -3.81 -1.43 6.14
N GLY A 12 -2.49 -1.29 6.33
CA GLY A 12 -1.59 -2.44 6.35
C GLY A 12 -1.87 -3.43 7.48
N ARG A 13 -2.17 -2.93 8.69
CA ARG A 13 -2.65 -3.78 9.81
C ARG A 13 -3.94 -4.50 9.43
N SER A 14 -4.92 -3.77 8.91
CA SER A 14 -6.20 -4.35 8.50
C SER A 14 -6.01 -5.41 7.41
N HIS A 15 -5.17 -5.16 6.40
CA HIS A 15 -4.84 -6.16 5.38
C HIS A 15 -4.24 -7.43 5.98
N ALA A 16 -3.27 -7.29 6.89
CA ALA A 16 -2.62 -8.44 7.55
C ALA A 16 -3.63 -9.27 8.36
N VAL A 17 -4.45 -8.61 9.18
CA VAL A 17 -5.44 -9.30 10.03
C VAL A 17 -6.54 -9.94 9.17
N ARG A 18 -7.03 -9.27 8.13
CA ARG A 18 -8.07 -9.81 7.25
C ARG A 18 -7.58 -11.01 6.46
N LEU A 19 -6.34 -10.98 5.95
CA LEU A 19 -5.72 -12.14 5.29
C LEU A 19 -5.47 -13.30 6.27
N ALA A 20 -5.13 -13.00 7.52
CA ALA A 20 -5.02 -14.02 8.57
C ALA A 20 -6.35 -14.73 8.84
N ARG A 21 -7.48 -14.00 8.88
CA ARG A 21 -8.84 -14.57 9.00
C ARG A 21 -9.16 -15.55 7.87
N GLU A 22 -8.66 -15.27 6.66
CA GLU A 22 -8.80 -16.18 5.51
C GLU A 22 -7.77 -17.32 5.51
N GLY A 23 -7.00 -17.47 6.59
CA GLY A 23 -6.10 -18.60 6.80
C GLY A 23 -4.66 -18.39 6.36
N ALA A 24 -4.26 -17.18 5.99
CA ALA A 24 -2.87 -16.91 5.62
C ALA A 24 -1.97 -16.73 6.85
N ASP A 25 -0.78 -17.34 6.86
CA ASP A 25 0.32 -16.92 7.71
C ASP A 25 0.93 -15.63 7.14
N ILE A 26 1.44 -14.73 7.98
CA ILE A 26 1.77 -13.37 7.60
C ILE A 26 3.26 -13.08 7.74
N ILE A 27 3.87 -12.54 6.69
CA ILE A 27 5.09 -11.73 6.80
C ILE A 27 4.64 -10.28 6.87
N ALA A 28 5.08 -9.56 7.90
CA ALA A 28 4.73 -8.16 8.12
C ALA A 28 5.98 -7.30 8.24
N LEU A 29 6.00 -6.15 7.61
CA LEU A 29 7.03 -5.15 7.87
C LEU A 29 6.45 -3.74 8.00
N ASP A 30 7.15 -2.95 8.77
CA ASP A 30 6.98 -1.49 8.83
C ASP A 30 8.33 -0.87 9.18
N ILE A 31 8.54 0.41 8.88
CA ILE A 31 9.73 1.11 9.31
C ILE A 31 9.72 1.41 10.81
N CYS A 32 8.53 1.53 11.41
CA CYS A 32 8.29 1.89 12.82
C CYS A 32 9.06 3.14 13.29
N ALA A 33 9.31 4.06 12.37
CA ALA A 33 10.07 5.28 12.60
C ALA A 33 9.64 6.39 11.64
N ARG A 34 10.09 7.61 11.89
CA ARG A 34 9.93 8.72 10.95
C ARG A 34 10.80 8.50 9.73
N ALA A 35 10.18 8.41 8.56
CA ALA A 35 10.88 8.13 7.30
C ALA A 35 11.64 9.35 6.74
N SER A 36 11.22 10.58 7.08
CA SER A 36 11.86 11.87 6.77
C SER A 36 11.24 12.97 7.63
N ASP A 37 12.00 14.01 7.90
CA ASP A 37 11.53 15.21 8.62
C ASP A 37 10.57 16.06 7.80
N THR A 38 10.46 15.80 6.50
CA THR A 38 9.48 16.45 5.61
C THR A 38 8.05 15.93 5.81
N LEU A 39 7.87 14.85 6.56
CA LEU A 39 6.57 14.24 6.87
C LEU A 39 6.16 14.66 8.29
N THR A 40 5.02 15.32 8.43
CA THR A 40 4.58 15.94 9.68
C THR A 40 3.65 15.05 10.51
N TYR A 41 3.01 14.05 9.92
CA TYR A 41 2.15 13.13 10.68
C TYR A 41 2.97 12.17 11.59
N THR A 42 2.32 11.72 12.66
CA THR A 42 2.92 10.80 13.63
C THR A 42 3.35 9.50 12.93
N PRO A 43 4.60 9.06 13.06
CA PRO A 43 5.06 7.78 12.50
C PRO A 43 4.40 6.60 13.22
N ALA A 44 4.46 5.42 12.60
CA ALA A 44 4.18 4.17 13.30
C ALA A 44 5.29 3.86 14.31
N THR A 45 4.98 3.08 15.33
CA THR A 45 5.92 2.69 16.38
C THR A 45 6.11 1.17 16.43
N PRO A 46 7.15 0.67 17.11
CA PRO A 46 7.30 -0.77 17.36
C PRO A 46 6.10 -1.40 18.09
N GLU A 47 5.44 -0.64 18.97
CA GLU A 47 4.24 -1.06 19.68
C GLU A 47 3.05 -1.24 18.72
N ASP A 48 2.95 -0.37 17.71
CA ASP A 48 1.95 -0.52 16.64
C ASP A 48 2.14 -1.82 15.88
N LEU A 49 3.39 -2.18 15.56
CA LEU A 49 3.69 -3.45 14.88
C LEU A 49 3.42 -4.65 15.81
N SER A 50 3.76 -4.54 17.09
CA SER A 50 3.46 -5.55 18.10
C SER A 50 1.96 -5.81 18.23
N GLU A 51 1.14 -4.78 18.14
CA GLU A 51 -0.32 -4.93 18.13
C GLU A 51 -0.81 -5.68 16.88
N THR A 52 -0.20 -5.44 15.72
CA THR A 52 -0.51 -6.20 14.51
C THR A 52 -0.17 -7.68 14.68
N ILE A 53 0.98 -8.01 15.27
CA ILE A 53 1.39 -9.38 15.60
C ILE A 53 0.30 -10.02 16.47
N ARG A 54 -0.05 -9.39 17.60
CA ARG A 54 -1.06 -9.90 18.53
C ARG A 54 -2.41 -10.17 17.85
N LEU A 55 -2.84 -9.29 16.95
CA LEU A 55 -4.11 -9.44 16.23
C LEU A 55 -4.06 -10.59 15.22
N VAL A 56 -2.96 -10.79 14.50
CA VAL A 56 -2.78 -11.92 13.58
C VAL A 56 -2.76 -13.25 14.34
N GLU A 57 -2.05 -13.31 15.47
CA GLU A 57 -2.00 -14.50 16.34
C GLU A 57 -3.38 -14.82 16.96
N ALA A 58 -4.18 -13.81 17.26
CA ALA A 58 -5.55 -13.98 17.74
C ALA A 58 -6.48 -14.65 16.70
N GLU A 59 -6.16 -14.53 15.40
CA GLU A 59 -6.84 -15.26 14.31
C GLU A 59 -6.28 -16.71 14.14
N GLY A 60 -5.40 -17.15 15.03
CA GLY A 60 -4.80 -18.51 14.99
C GLY A 60 -3.73 -18.68 13.90
N ARG A 61 -3.16 -17.59 13.39
CA ARG A 61 -2.14 -17.64 12.33
C ARG A 61 -0.77 -17.25 12.86
N LYS A 62 0.27 -17.70 12.14
CA LYS A 62 1.66 -17.35 12.46
C LYS A 62 2.02 -16.03 11.79
N VAL A 63 2.93 -15.28 12.43
CA VAL A 63 3.44 -14.03 11.87
C VAL A 63 4.95 -13.93 12.03
N LEU A 64 5.63 -13.54 10.97
CA LEU A 64 7.02 -13.08 10.98
C LEU A 64 7.01 -11.57 10.74
N ALA A 65 7.29 -10.79 11.77
CA ALA A 65 7.32 -9.34 11.67
C ALA A 65 8.74 -8.77 11.85
N ARG A 66 9.07 -7.71 11.12
CA ARG A 66 10.37 -7.01 11.22
C ARG A 66 10.18 -5.50 11.02
N GLU A 67 10.98 -4.74 11.74
CA GLU A 67 11.17 -3.32 11.48
C GLU A 67 12.14 -3.16 10.31
N VAL A 68 11.60 -2.83 9.12
CA VAL A 68 12.36 -2.71 7.87
C VAL A 68 11.86 -1.51 7.08
N ASP A 69 12.80 -0.71 6.58
CA ASP A 69 12.51 0.31 5.57
C ASP A 69 12.49 -0.34 4.18
N ILE A 70 11.41 -0.14 3.42
CA ILE A 70 11.32 -0.70 2.05
C ILE A 70 12.35 -0.10 1.07
N ARG A 71 13.09 0.91 1.49
CA ARG A 71 14.27 1.44 0.75
C ARG A 71 15.51 0.57 0.92
N ASP A 72 15.54 -0.32 1.91
CA ASP A 72 16.64 -1.27 2.14
C ASP A 72 16.39 -2.60 1.40
N ASP A 73 17.00 -2.74 0.24
CA ASP A 73 16.87 -3.94 -0.61
C ASP A 73 17.41 -5.22 0.06
N ALA A 74 18.50 -5.10 0.82
CA ALA A 74 19.10 -6.26 1.47
C ALA A 74 18.21 -6.80 2.59
N ALA A 75 17.66 -5.91 3.42
CA ALA A 75 16.73 -6.28 4.48
C ALA A 75 15.42 -6.86 3.93
N LEU A 76 14.91 -6.33 2.82
CA LEU A 76 13.73 -6.89 2.14
C LEU A 76 13.97 -8.33 1.67
N ARG A 77 15.09 -8.59 0.99
CA ARG A 77 15.44 -9.93 0.50
C ARG A 77 15.61 -10.92 1.65
N GLN A 78 16.28 -10.49 2.72
CA GLN A 78 16.46 -11.34 3.89
C GLN A 78 15.11 -11.69 4.55
N LEU A 79 14.23 -10.71 4.70
CA LEU A 79 12.91 -10.94 5.28
C LEU A 79 12.06 -11.91 4.45
N VAL A 80 12.11 -11.80 3.12
CA VAL A 80 11.41 -12.75 2.24
C VAL A 80 12.00 -14.15 2.38
N ALA A 81 13.34 -14.28 2.41
CA ALA A 81 14.00 -15.56 2.59
C ALA A 81 13.65 -16.23 3.93
N ASP A 82 13.71 -15.48 5.03
CA ASP A 82 13.31 -15.93 6.37
C ASP A 82 11.84 -16.41 6.39
N GLY A 83 10.97 -15.66 5.70
CA GLY A 83 9.55 -15.98 5.62
C GLY A 83 9.28 -17.25 4.82
N VAL A 84 9.99 -17.45 3.69
CA VAL A 84 9.89 -18.68 2.89
C VAL A 84 10.46 -19.86 3.67
N GLU A 85 11.57 -19.70 4.38
CA GLU A 85 12.12 -20.74 5.25
C GLU A 85 11.13 -21.16 6.35
N GLN A 86 10.47 -20.17 6.99
CA GLN A 86 9.55 -20.43 8.09
C GLN A 86 8.20 -21.00 7.65
N PHE A 87 7.66 -20.55 6.51
CA PHE A 87 6.29 -20.84 6.07
C PHE A 87 6.19 -21.67 4.80
N GLY A 88 7.31 -21.93 4.12
CA GLY A 88 7.44 -22.83 2.97
C GLY A 88 7.27 -22.15 1.61
N ARG A 89 6.40 -21.13 1.43
CA ARG A 89 6.16 -20.47 0.13
C ARG A 89 5.54 -19.10 0.28
N LEU A 90 5.62 -18.26 -0.74
CA LEU A 90 4.94 -16.96 -0.81
C LEU A 90 3.84 -16.99 -1.87
N ASP A 91 2.59 -16.75 -1.47
CA ASP A 91 1.42 -16.81 -2.36
C ASP A 91 0.84 -15.42 -2.66
N ILE A 92 0.90 -14.51 -1.68
CA ILE A 92 0.26 -13.21 -1.75
C ILE A 92 1.25 -12.12 -1.36
N LEU A 93 1.33 -11.06 -2.15
CA LEU A 93 2.04 -9.83 -1.80
C LEU A 93 1.06 -8.65 -1.78
N VAL A 94 1.02 -7.92 -0.66
CA VAL A 94 0.34 -6.64 -0.56
C VAL A 94 1.38 -5.53 -0.38
N ALA A 95 1.74 -4.88 -1.48
CA ALA A 95 2.67 -3.76 -1.49
C ALA A 95 1.93 -2.48 -1.09
N ASN A 96 1.80 -2.24 0.23
CA ASN A 96 0.96 -1.21 0.81
C ASN A 96 1.77 -0.02 1.37
N ALA A 97 3.00 -0.21 1.82
CA ALA A 97 3.80 0.86 2.42
C ALA A 97 3.86 2.11 1.53
N GLY A 98 3.65 3.28 2.14
CA GLY A 98 3.68 4.54 1.42
C GLY A 98 3.50 5.74 2.34
N VAL A 99 3.83 6.91 1.82
CA VAL A 99 3.76 8.21 2.50
C VAL A 99 3.06 9.24 1.62
N LEU A 100 2.52 10.28 2.25
CA LEU A 100 1.92 11.44 1.57
C LEU A 100 2.62 12.70 2.08
N GLY A 101 2.90 13.63 1.19
CA GLY A 101 3.33 14.98 1.51
C GLY A 101 2.51 16.01 0.72
N TRP A 102 2.51 17.26 1.18
CA TRP A 102 1.78 18.35 0.58
C TRP A 102 2.74 19.47 0.14
N GLY A 103 2.50 20.02 -1.04
CA GLY A 103 3.25 21.13 -1.63
C GLY A 103 2.92 21.30 -3.10
N ARG A 104 2.99 22.53 -3.63
CA ARG A 104 2.87 22.76 -5.08
C ARG A 104 4.12 22.25 -5.78
N VAL A 105 3.97 21.62 -6.94
CA VAL A 105 5.05 20.91 -7.63
C VAL A 105 6.34 21.75 -7.78
N TRP A 106 6.21 23.04 -8.08
CA TRP A 106 7.36 23.93 -8.27
C TRP A 106 7.90 24.56 -6.97
N GLU A 107 7.29 24.24 -5.82
CA GLU A 107 7.70 24.69 -4.48
C GLU A 107 8.26 23.53 -3.65
N LEU A 108 8.13 22.29 -4.13
CA LEU A 108 8.69 21.14 -3.45
C LEU A 108 10.22 21.23 -3.39
N THR A 109 10.78 20.93 -2.24
CA THR A 109 12.22 20.69 -2.12
C THR A 109 12.59 19.33 -2.73
N ASP A 110 13.87 19.18 -3.10
CA ASP A 110 14.39 17.90 -3.58
C ASP A 110 14.16 16.80 -2.54
N GLU A 111 14.34 17.10 -1.24
CA GLU A 111 14.10 16.15 -0.16
C GLU A 111 12.63 15.69 -0.09
N GLN A 112 11.67 16.60 -0.23
CA GLN A 112 10.24 16.25 -0.26
C GLN A 112 9.92 15.35 -1.46
N TRP A 113 10.46 15.69 -2.63
CA TRP A 113 10.30 14.89 -3.85
C TRP A 113 10.92 13.50 -3.68
N ASP A 114 12.19 13.43 -3.30
CA ASP A 114 12.96 12.20 -3.17
C ASP A 114 12.39 11.27 -2.08
N THR A 115 11.89 11.85 -0.98
CA THR A 115 11.21 11.08 0.07
C THR A 115 10.00 10.33 -0.47
N VAL A 116 9.10 11.04 -1.15
CA VAL A 116 7.85 10.44 -1.63
C VAL A 116 8.10 9.46 -2.78
N ILE A 117 8.92 9.83 -3.76
CA ILE A 117 9.28 8.94 -4.88
C ILE A 117 10.10 7.74 -4.38
N GLY A 118 11.06 8.00 -3.50
CA GLY A 118 11.95 6.97 -2.94
C GLY A 118 11.19 5.90 -2.16
N ILE A 119 10.17 6.27 -1.41
CA ILE A 119 9.35 5.32 -0.66
C ILE A 119 8.27 4.72 -1.56
N ASN A 120 7.38 5.55 -2.12
CA ASN A 120 6.16 5.05 -2.75
C ASN A 120 6.44 4.29 -4.05
N LEU A 121 7.38 4.74 -4.87
CA LEU A 121 7.66 4.13 -6.17
C LEU A 121 8.87 3.21 -6.11
N THR A 122 10.03 3.74 -5.74
CA THR A 122 11.27 2.96 -5.72
C THR A 122 11.25 1.87 -4.64
N GLY A 123 10.75 2.18 -3.44
CA GLY A 123 10.61 1.21 -2.34
C GLY A 123 9.61 0.10 -2.67
N THR A 124 8.48 0.45 -3.29
CA THR A 124 7.52 -0.55 -3.76
C THR A 124 8.13 -1.44 -4.84
N TRP A 125 8.86 -0.86 -5.82
CA TRP A 125 9.60 -1.65 -6.82
C TRP A 125 10.63 -2.59 -6.16
N ARG A 126 11.37 -2.15 -5.14
CA ARG A 126 12.30 -3.02 -4.39
C ARG A 126 11.57 -4.15 -3.67
N THR A 127 10.41 -3.86 -3.08
CA THR A 127 9.54 -4.88 -2.45
C THR A 127 9.12 -5.95 -3.47
N LEU A 128 8.63 -5.52 -4.64
CA LEU A 128 8.26 -6.41 -5.75
C LEU A 128 9.45 -7.25 -6.21
N ARG A 129 10.61 -6.61 -6.42
CA ARG A 129 11.85 -7.29 -6.83
C ARG A 129 12.34 -8.33 -5.81
N ALA A 130 12.14 -8.09 -4.51
CA ALA A 130 12.52 -9.02 -3.47
C ALA A 130 11.57 -10.23 -3.39
N ALA A 131 10.27 -10.02 -3.59
CA ALA A 131 9.24 -11.04 -3.38
C ALA A 131 8.97 -11.91 -4.62
N ILE A 132 8.98 -11.33 -5.83
CA ILE A 132 8.61 -12.03 -7.07
C ILE A 132 9.41 -13.30 -7.32
N PRO A 133 10.75 -13.34 -7.16
CA PRO A 133 11.51 -14.58 -7.38
C PRO A 133 11.02 -15.75 -6.53
N ALA A 134 10.70 -15.50 -5.25
CA ALA A 134 10.17 -16.53 -4.35
C ALA A 134 8.76 -17.00 -4.76
N MET A 135 7.93 -16.12 -5.29
CA MET A 135 6.60 -16.48 -5.81
C MET A 135 6.72 -17.34 -7.08
N ILE A 136 7.65 -17.00 -7.97
CA ILE A 136 7.94 -17.80 -9.18
C ILE A 136 8.46 -19.17 -8.81
N GLU A 137 9.42 -19.25 -7.89
CA GLU A 137 10.02 -20.52 -7.42
C GLU A 137 8.99 -21.44 -6.76
N ALA A 138 8.01 -20.88 -6.06
CA ALA A 138 6.90 -21.63 -5.47
C ALA A 138 6.07 -22.40 -6.51
N GLY A 139 5.96 -21.88 -7.74
CA GLY A 139 5.35 -22.57 -8.89
C GLY A 139 3.84 -22.81 -8.80
N ASN A 140 3.15 -22.18 -7.85
CA ASN A 140 1.71 -22.37 -7.61
C ASN A 140 0.85 -21.16 -8.00
N GLY A 141 1.40 -20.26 -8.80
CA GLY A 141 0.76 -18.99 -9.11
C GLY A 141 0.77 -18.04 -7.92
N GLY A 142 -0.17 -17.12 -7.86
CA GLY A 142 -0.27 -16.18 -6.73
C GLY A 142 -0.98 -14.88 -7.07
N SER A 143 -1.01 -13.96 -6.10
CA SER A 143 -1.61 -12.65 -6.27
C SER A 143 -0.75 -11.54 -5.69
N ILE A 144 -0.50 -10.51 -6.48
CA ILE A 144 0.15 -9.27 -6.07
C ILE A 144 -0.89 -8.15 -6.09
N VAL A 145 -1.09 -7.50 -4.94
CA VAL A 145 -1.96 -6.33 -4.81
C VAL A 145 -1.09 -5.11 -4.49
N VAL A 146 -1.04 -4.18 -5.43
CA VAL A 146 -0.31 -2.92 -5.27
C VAL A 146 -1.26 -1.84 -4.76
N VAL A 147 -1.00 -1.30 -3.58
CA VAL A 147 -1.81 -0.21 -3.01
C VAL A 147 -1.34 1.12 -3.59
N SER A 148 -2.03 1.53 -4.66
CA SER A 148 -1.86 2.84 -5.26
C SER A 148 -2.71 3.89 -4.50
N SER A 149 -3.48 4.67 -5.21
CA SER A 149 -4.40 5.70 -4.69
C SER A 149 -5.33 6.14 -5.82
N SER A 150 -6.44 6.77 -5.50
CA SER A 150 -7.20 7.58 -6.46
C SER A 150 -6.31 8.60 -7.19
N ALA A 151 -5.26 9.11 -6.51
CA ALA A 151 -4.24 9.98 -7.10
C ALA A 151 -3.37 9.30 -8.16
N GLY A 152 -3.42 7.97 -8.31
CA GLY A 152 -2.81 7.22 -9.40
C GLY A 152 -3.72 7.03 -10.63
N LEU A 153 -4.95 7.56 -10.58
CA LEU A 153 -5.93 7.57 -11.68
C LEU A 153 -6.36 8.99 -12.05
N LYS A 154 -6.52 9.87 -11.07
CA LYS A 154 -6.90 11.27 -11.25
C LYS A 154 -6.04 12.12 -10.34
N ALA A 155 -5.10 12.87 -10.92
CA ALA A 155 -4.23 13.76 -10.16
C ALA A 155 -5.04 14.85 -9.43
N THR A 156 -4.54 15.25 -8.26
CA THR A 156 -5.08 16.36 -7.48
C THR A 156 -3.98 17.39 -7.22
N PRO A 157 -4.33 18.68 -7.10
CA PRO A 157 -3.34 19.72 -6.83
C PRO A 157 -2.79 19.61 -5.39
N GLY A 158 -1.56 20.08 -5.20
CA GLY A 158 -0.92 20.13 -3.89
C GLY A 158 -0.18 18.85 -3.46
N ASN A 159 -0.16 17.82 -4.29
CA ASN A 159 0.54 16.56 -3.99
C ASN A 159 1.14 15.91 -5.26
N GLY A 160 1.74 16.69 -6.15
CA GLY A 160 2.20 16.22 -7.46
C GLY A 160 3.24 15.09 -7.41
N HIS A 161 4.17 15.10 -6.46
CA HIS A 161 5.12 14.01 -6.22
C HIS A 161 4.42 12.71 -5.81
N TYR A 162 3.39 12.81 -4.96
CA TYR A 162 2.55 11.68 -4.58
C TYR A 162 1.80 11.12 -5.80
N ALA A 163 1.13 11.98 -6.56
CA ALA A 163 0.44 11.59 -7.79
C ALA A 163 1.41 10.91 -8.77
N ALA A 164 2.59 11.50 -9.03
CA ALA A 164 3.61 10.90 -9.89
C ALA A 164 4.01 9.49 -9.41
N SER A 165 4.23 9.31 -8.10
CA SER A 165 4.54 8.00 -7.55
C SER A 165 3.42 6.97 -7.77
N LYS A 166 2.16 7.38 -7.54
CA LYS A 166 0.99 6.49 -7.64
C LYS A 166 0.60 6.15 -9.08
N PHE A 167 0.77 7.09 -10.03
CA PHE A 167 0.69 6.79 -11.47
C PHE A 167 1.81 5.83 -11.90
N GLY A 168 3.03 5.99 -11.37
CA GLY A 168 4.14 5.06 -11.61
C GLY A 168 3.80 3.63 -11.17
N LEU A 169 3.11 3.45 -10.03
CA LEU A 169 2.64 2.14 -9.57
C LEU A 169 1.60 1.53 -10.52
N THR A 170 0.74 2.35 -11.12
CA THR A 170 -0.22 1.88 -12.14
C THR A 170 0.53 1.31 -13.36
N GLY A 171 1.59 2.01 -13.81
CA GLY A 171 2.46 1.52 -14.89
C GLY A 171 3.15 0.20 -14.55
N LEU A 172 3.75 0.10 -13.34
CA LEU A 172 4.38 -1.13 -12.86
C LEU A 172 3.39 -2.29 -12.77
N THR A 173 2.18 -2.05 -12.28
CA THR A 173 1.12 -3.07 -12.20
C THR A 173 0.79 -3.65 -13.57
N ASN A 174 0.62 -2.79 -14.59
CA ASN A 174 0.32 -3.22 -15.94
C ASN A 174 1.44 -4.06 -16.57
N THR A 175 2.69 -3.62 -16.39
CA THR A 175 3.87 -4.34 -16.90
C THR A 175 3.99 -5.71 -16.23
N LEU A 176 3.95 -5.76 -14.91
CA LEU A 176 4.09 -7.00 -14.15
C LEU A 176 2.94 -7.99 -14.40
N ALA A 177 1.73 -7.51 -14.67
CA ALA A 177 0.60 -8.38 -15.03
C ALA A 177 0.87 -9.18 -16.33
N ILE A 178 1.60 -8.58 -17.28
CA ILE A 178 2.01 -9.24 -18.51
C ILE A 178 3.20 -10.19 -18.25
N GLU A 179 4.23 -9.69 -17.58
CA GLU A 179 5.47 -10.45 -17.31
C GLU A 179 5.24 -11.68 -16.43
N LEU A 180 4.31 -11.59 -15.46
CA LEU A 180 4.08 -12.65 -14.50
C LEU A 180 2.93 -13.61 -14.88
N GLY A 181 2.23 -13.32 -15.97
CA GLY A 181 1.13 -14.15 -16.46
C GLY A 181 1.58 -15.57 -16.79
N GLU A 182 2.78 -15.77 -17.33
CA GLU A 182 3.34 -17.10 -17.63
C GLU A 182 3.55 -17.96 -16.37
N TYR A 183 3.68 -17.35 -15.19
CA TYR A 183 3.83 -18.03 -13.90
C TYR A 183 2.50 -18.20 -13.16
N GLY A 184 1.37 -17.81 -13.76
CA GLY A 184 0.06 -17.82 -13.11
C GLY A 184 -0.09 -16.83 -11.97
N ILE A 185 0.78 -15.82 -11.88
CA ILE A 185 0.74 -14.77 -10.86
C ILE A 185 -0.06 -13.59 -11.39
N ARG A 186 -1.14 -13.24 -10.70
CA ARG A 186 -1.97 -12.07 -11.01
C ARG A 186 -1.42 -10.81 -10.35
N VAL A 187 -1.44 -9.69 -11.03
CA VAL A 187 -0.99 -8.41 -10.48
C VAL A 187 -2.06 -7.36 -10.72
N ASN A 188 -2.63 -6.83 -9.64
CA ASN A 188 -3.65 -5.79 -9.71
C ASN A 188 -3.31 -4.63 -8.78
N SER A 189 -3.82 -3.44 -9.04
CA SER A 189 -3.72 -2.31 -8.12
C SER A 189 -5.08 -1.91 -7.58
N ILE A 190 -5.10 -1.49 -6.31
CA ILE A 190 -6.23 -0.82 -5.70
C ILE A 190 -5.96 0.68 -5.59
N HIS A 191 -7.01 1.46 -5.70
CA HIS A 191 -6.95 2.92 -5.72
C HIS A 191 -7.90 3.51 -4.67
N PRO A 192 -7.52 3.42 -3.37
CA PRO A 192 -8.30 4.03 -2.31
C PRO A 192 -8.38 5.55 -2.46
N TYR A 193 -9.51 6.13 -2.09
CA TYR A 193 -9.71 7.56 -1.98
C TYR A 193 -9.48 8.01 -0.52
N SER A 194 -10.48 8.51 0.16
CA SER A 194 -10.36 9.01 1.54
C SER A 194 -10.57 7.88 2.54
N VAL A 195 -9.51 7.43 3.19
CA VAL A 195 -9.51 6.36 4.20
C VAL A 195 -9.04 6.93 5.53
N GLU A 196 -9.71 6.56 6.62
CA GLU A 196 -9.35 6.99 7.98
C GLU A 196 -7.99 6.41 8.39
N THR A 197 -6.95 7.22 8.29
CA THR A 197 -5.57 6.86 8.60
C THR A 197 -4.81 8.05 9.17
N PRO A 198 -3.75 7.85 9.95
CA PRO A 198 -2.87 8.93 10.41
C PRO A 198 -2.16 9.71 9.28
N MET A 199 -2.12 9.17 8.08
CA MET A 199 -1.56 9.83 6.89
C MET A 199 -2.40 11.03 6.43
N ILE A 200 -3.68 11.08 6.81
CA ILE A 200 -4.50 12.27 6.56
C ILE A 200 -4.00 13.37 7.48
N GLU A 201 -3.38 14.38 6.90
CA GLU A 201 -2.92 15.59 7.57
C GLU A 201 -3.90 16.73 7.27
N PRO A 202 -4.98 16.89 8.06
CA PRO A 202 -5.95 17.95 7.79
C PRO A 202 -5.30 19.32 7.77
N GLU A 203 -4.31 19.58 8.63
CA GLU A 203 -3.66 20.88 8.78
C GLU A 203 -2.87 21.27 7.52
N ALA A 204 -1.97 20.41 7.02
CA ALA A 204 -1.19 20.68 5.81
C ALA A 204 -2.08 20.82 4.57
N MET A 205 -3.09 19.97 4.44
CA MET A 205 -4.07 20.05 3.37
C MET A 205 -4.88 21.37 3.45
N MET A 206 -5.36 21.73 4.65
CA MET A 206 -6.16 22.94 4.88
C MET A 206 -5.34 24.21 4.65
N GLU A 207 -4.05 24.21 4.99
CA GLU A 207 -3.15 25.33 4.71
C GLU A 207 -3.05 25.60 3.19
N ILE A 208 -2.86 24.52 2.38
CA ILE A 208 -2.85 24.63 0.91
C ILE A 208 -4.20 25.13 0.38
N PHE A 209 -5.32 24.63 0.90
CA PHE A 209 -6.65 25.07 0.46
C PHE A 209 -6.95 26.51 0.87
N ALA A 210 -6.50 26.95 2.05
CA ALA A 210 -6.63 28.35 2.46
C ALA A 210 -5.86 29.30 1.53
N LYS A 211 -4.65 28.90 1.12
CA LYS A 211 -3.85 29.68 0.15
C LYS A 211 -4.39 29.57 -1.28
N HIS A 212 -5.01 28.45 -1.65
CA HIS A 212 -5.48 28.13 -3.00
C HIS A 212 -6.91 27.58 -2.98
N PRO A 213 -7.94 28.40 -2.70
CA PRO A 213 -9.31 27.90 -2.47
C PRO A 213 -9.92 27.11 -3.63
N ARG A 214 -9.46 27.34 -4.87
CA ARG A 214 -9.95 26.59 -6.04
C ARG A 214 -9.57 25.11 -6.01
N TYR A 215 -8.55 24.72 -5.25
CA TYR A 215 -8.08 23.34 -5.18
C TYR A 215 -9.10 22.39 -4.58
N VAL A 216 -9.98 22.89 -3.68
CA VAL A 216 -11.04 22.08 -3.07
C VAL A 216 -11.96 21.43 -4.10
N HIS A 217 -12.18 22.08 -5.26
CA HIS A 217 -13.03 21.53 -6.33
C HIS A 217 -12.44 20.28 -7.02
N SER A 218 -11.17 19.98 -6.80
CA SER A 218 -10.52 18.77 -7.33
C SER A 218 -10.68 17.55 -6.42
N PHE A 219 -11.28 17.72 -5.23
CA PHE A 219 -11.52 16.69 -4.25
C PHE A 219 -13.03 16.38 -4.18
N PRO A 220 -13.54 15.45 -5.00
CA PRO A 220 -14.97 15.19 -5.06
C PRO A 220 -15.46 14.50 -3.77
N PRO A 221 -16.75 14.64 -3.45
CA PRO A 221 -17.37 13.87 -2.38
C PRO A 221 -17.43 12.38 -2.75
N MET A 222 -17.57 11.53 -1.75
CA MET A 222 -17.90 10.11 -1.96
C MET A 222 -19.44 9.94 -2.02
N PRO A 223 -20.04 9.66 -3.17
CA PRO A 223 -21.50 9.61 -3.30
C PRO A 223 -22.18 8.57 -2.39
N MET A 224 -21.52 7.42 -2.20
CA MET A 224 -22.04 6.34 -1.33
C MET A 224 -21.76 6.57 0.16
N GLN A 225 -21.00 7.63 0.50
CA GLN A 225 -20.69 7.98 1.87
C GLN A 225 -20.68 9.51 2.03
N TYR A 226 -21.82 10.04 2.40
CA TYR A 226 -22.04 11.49 2.44
C TYR A 226 -21.15 12.23 3.45
N LYS A 227 -20.69 11.57 4.53
CA LYS A 227 -19.79 12.14 5.55
C LYS A 227 -18.73 11.13 5.98
N GLY A 228 -17.53 11.63 6.28
CA GLY A 228 -16.43 10.88 6.85
C GLY A 228 -15.53 10.20 5.82
N PHE A 229 -14.80 9.23 6.30
CA PHE A 229 -13.80 8.47 5.55
C PHE A 229 -14.22 6.99 5.48
N MET A 230 -13.69 6.27 4.50
CA MET A 230 -13.76 4.81 4.51
C MET A 230 -12.91 4.26 5.67
N THR A 231 -13.31 3.13 6.22
CA THR A 231 -12.48 2.42 7.18
C THR A 231 -11.37 1.62 6.46
N PRO A 232 -10.25 1.32 7.13
CA PRO A 232 -9.25 0.40 6.61
C PRO A 232 -9.81 -0.97 6.24
N ASP A 233 -10.83 -1.47 6.98
CA ASP A 233 -11.46 -2.77 6.74
C ASP A 233 -12.24 -2.81 5.42
N GLU A 234 -12.93 -1.73 5.07
CA GLU A 234 -13.61 -1.63 3.77
C GLU A 234 -12.65 -1.72 2.58
N VAL A 235 -11.41 -1.21 2.75
CA VAL A 235 -10.35 -1.36 1.74
C VAL A 235 -9.80 -2.79 1.74
N SER A 236 -9.66 -3.39 2.93
CA SER A 236 -9.13 -4.74 3.07
C SER A 236 -10.05 -5.81 2.49
N ASP A 237 -11.37 -5.59 2.45
CA ASP A 237 -12.32 -6.49 1.78
C ASP A 237 -11.98 -6.65 0.29
N VAL A 238 -11.58 -5.55 -0.37
CA VAL A 238 -11.15 -5.58 -1.77
C VAL A 238 -9.79 -6.29 -1.92
N VAL A 239 -8.86 -6.07 -0.99
CA VAL A 239 -7.56 -6.76 -0.99
C VAL A 239 -7.74 -8.27 -0.84
N VAL A 240 -8.55 -8.73 0.10
CA VAL A 240 -8.87 -10.15 0.31
C VAL A 240 -9.50 -10.76 -0.94
N TRP A 241 -10.47 -10.08 -1.56
CA TRP A 241 -11.07 -10.55 -2.80
C TRP A 241 -10.06 -10.67 -3.94
N LEU A 242 -9.16 -9.69 -4.12
CA LEU A 242 -8.10 -9.73 -5.13
C LEU A 242 -7.03 -10.79 -4.82
N ALA A 243 -6.79 -11.09 -3.55
CA ALA A 243 -5.87 -12.15 -3.14
C ALA A 243 -6.42 -13.56 -3.40
N GLY A 244 -7.75 -13.72 -3.33
CA GLY A 244 -8.42 -15.01 -3.43
C GLY A 244 -8.78 -15.42 -4.86
N ASP A 245 -9.30 -16.65 -4.98
CA ASP A 245 -9.68 -17.28 -6.26
C ASP A 245 -10.88 -16.59 -6.96
N GLY A 246 -11.70 -15.88 -6.18
CA GLY A 246 -12.87 -15.17 -6.73
C GLY A 246 -12.52 -14.05 -7.72
N SER A 247 -11.26 -13.64 -7.80
CA SER A 247 -10.72 -12.68 -8.75
C SER A 247 -9.80 -13.31 -9.80
N GLY A 248 -9.84 -14.64 -9.97
CA GLY A 248 -8.91 -15.42 -10.79
C GLY A 248 -8.77 -15.00 -12.26
N THR A 249 -9.75 -14.26 -12.79
CA THR A 249 -9.72 -13.74 -14.17
C THR A 249 -9.18 -12.32 -14.29
N LEU A 250 -8.79 -11.68 -13.17
CA LEU A 250 -8.34 -10.30 -13.15
C LEU A 250 -6.81 -10.22 -12.99
N SER A 251 -6.14 -9.65 -13.96
CA SER A 251 -4.74 -9.24 -13.90
C SER A 251 -4.54 -7.96 -14.70
N GLY A 252 -3.74 -7.02 -14.21
CA GLY A 252 -3.55 -5.70 -14.80
C GLY A 252 -4.68 -4.72 -14.53
N THR A 253 -5.61 -5.03 -13.62
CA THR A 253 -6.76 -4.18 -13.35
C THR A 253 -6.44 -3.12 -12.29
N GLN A 254 -6.89 -1.88 -12.54
CA GLN A 254 -6.89 -0.79 -11.59
C GLN A 254 -8.28 -0.71 -10.95
N VAL A 255 -8.39 -1.09 -9.67
CA VAL A 255 -9.67 -1.16 -8.95
C VAL A 255 -9.86 0.08 -8.07
N PRO A 256 -10.73 1.04 -8.43
CA PRO A 256 -11.08 2.14 -7.56
C PRO A 256 -11.78 1.64 -6.30
N VAL A 257 -11.30 2.09 -5.14
CA VAL A 257 -11.92 1.87 -3.83
C VAL A 257 -12.26 3.24 -3.26
N ASP A 258 -13.34 3.83 -3.75
CA ASP A 258 -13.57 5.28 -3.66
C ASP A 258 -15.05 5.65 -3.42
N LYS A 259 -15.93 4.67 -3.26
CA LYS A 259 -17.38 4.87 -3.11
C LYS A 259 -17.97 5.80 -4.18
N GLY A 260 -17.39 5.78 -5.39
CA GLY A 260 -17.84 6.51 -6.57
C GLY A 260 -17.23 7.91 -6.73
N ALA A 261 -16.28 8.32 -5.88
CA ALA A 261 -15.69 9.67 -5.93
C ALA A 261 -15.05 10.00 -7.30
N LEU A 262 -14.41 9.04 -7.97
CA LEU A 262 -13.76 9.25 -9.26
C LEU A 262 -14.74 9.41 -10.45
N LYS A 263 -16.04 9.31 -10.22
CA LYS A 263 -17.08 9.51 -11.26
C LYS A 263 -17.56 10.98 -11.35
N TYR A 264 -17.03 11.86 -10.50
CA TYR A 264 -17.26 13.31 -10.54
C TYR A 264 -16.15 14.08 -11.24
#